data_418899b304fdf7a5b0c629710119ae3f
#
_entry.id   418899b304fdf7a5b0c629710119ae3f
#
_cell.length_a   1.000
_cell.length_b   1.000
_cell.length_c   1.000
_cell.angle_alpha   90.00
_cell.angle_beta   90.00
_cell.angle_gamma   90.00
#
_symmetry.space_group_name_H-M   'P 1'
#
loop_
_entity.id
_entity.type
_entity.pdbx_description
1 polymer ?
#
loop_
_entity_poly.entity_id
_entity_poly.type
_entity_poly.pdbx_seq_one_letter_code
_entity_poly.pdbx_strand_id
1 'polypeptide(L)'
;MVSHRKAVSLFPKELSMFKKISLLFVFLVMFAGLTWAADGRFTLVIDPGHGGHDAGAIGAISKEKDINLNIALAFGRYVERNMPDVNVIYTRKSDVFIPLHQRADIANKAKADLFVSVHTNSVASGRYVKGFQVYTLGMHRAKDNLDVAKRENSVISMEKGYQQTYQGFDPNSSESYIMFEFMQNANMERSVELARMIQNAVCSSAGRIDKGVHQAGFLVLRESYMPSCLIELGFITAADEEEYLNSPEGIDAMAKGIYNAFVQYKNKYDTRIVVPYRPVENKKIVIDRVIPTAPVDKPRTVVTTERRQTVSQTEKPRRMSKVEEAKKRISAAIKDLLPTCDDRATAQTSVPVFKIQVMASNKQLRAGSPLFRGRTDIDCTQEGNYYKYTVGSSTNYNEIARMRNNLLKDFPQSFIIAYKDGSRMDVNQAISEFLRNKKNK
;
A
#
# COMPACT_ATOMS: atom_id res chain seq x y z
N MET A 1 98.92 -8.92 21.87
CA MET A 1 98.13 -8.10 20.93
C MET A 1 96.82 -8.83 20.68
N VAL A 2 95.77 -8.44 21.36
CA VAL A 2 94.46 -9.06 21.24
C VAL A 2 93.54 -8.02 20.54
N SER A 3 93.12 -8.35 19.32
CA SER A 3 92.27 -7.53 18.48
C SER A 3 90.80 -7.75 18.88
N HIS A 4 90.17 -6.72 19.51
CA HIS A 4 88.74 -6.70 19.76
C HIS A 4 88.00 -6.34 18.44
N ARG A 5 87.36 -7.33 17.80
CA ARG A 5 86.38 -7.06 16.78
C ARG A 5 85.09 -6.66 17.44
N LYS A 6 84.67 -5.40 17.19
CA LYS A 6 83.30 -4.89 17.52
C LYS A 6 82.32 -5.62 16.64
N ALA A 7 81.43 -6.41 17.23
CA ALA A 7 80.27 -6.95 16.55
C ALA A 7 79.30 -5.77 16.29
N VAL A 8 79.11 -5.42 15.03
CA VAL A 8 78.04 -4.48 14.55
C VAL A 8 76.74 -5.23 14.59
N SER A 9 75.80 -4.79 15.45
CA SER A 9 74.44 -5.32 15.52
C SER A 9 73.66 -4.90 14.27
N LEU A 10 73.49 -5.82 13.37
CA LEU A 10 72.63 -5.75 12.20
C LEU A 10 71.20 -6.13 12.58
N PHE A 11 70.57 -5.40 13.53
CA PHE A 11 69.12 -5.50 13.66
C PHE A 11 68.54 -4.25 13.04
N PRO A 12 67.73 -4.39 11.98
CA PRO A 12 67.27 -3.24 11.24
C PRO A 12 66.25 -2.46 12.04
N LYS A 13 66.43 -1.14 12.11
CA LYS A 13 65.42 -0.16 12.58
C LYS A 13 64.09 -0.32 11.81
N GLU A 14 64.09 -0.96 10.72
CA GLU A 14 62.97 -1.33 9.85
C GLU A 14 61.91 -2.17 10.57
N LEU A 15 62.29 -3.17 11.43
CA LEU A 15 61.33 -4.05 12.11
C LEU A 15 60.46 -3.28 13.12
N SER A 16 60.97 -2.15 13.65
CA SER A 16 60.22 -1.26 14.53
C SER A 16 59.16 -0.45 13.76
N MET A 17 59.48 -0.08 12.53
CA MET A 17 58.58 0.69 11.67
C MET A 17 57.44 -0.23 11.18
N PHE A 18 57.73 -1.46 10.74
CA PHE A 18 56.70 -2.43 10.36
C PHE A 18 55.73 -2.77 11.50
N LYS A 19 56.20 -2.92 12.73
CA LYS A 19 55.34 -3.12 13.91
C LYS A 19 54.46 -1.92 14.18
N LYS A 20 54.94 -0.70 14.01
CA LYS A 20 54.12 0.53 14.17
C LYS A 20 53.08 0.68 13.07
N ILE A 21 53.46 0.34 11.81
CA ILE A 21 52.52 0.36 10.68
C ILE A 21 51.47 -0.74 10.84
N SER A 22 51.85 -1.95 11.25
CA SER A 22 50.92 -3.04 11.53
C SER A 22 49.94 -2.70 12.66
N LEU A 23 50.44 -2.07 13.74
CA LEU A 23 49.58 -1.62 14.85
C LEU A 23 48.60 -0.51 14.41
N LEU A 24 49.07 0.42 13.57
CA LEU A 24 48.22 1.48 12.99
C LEU A 24 47.15 0.90 12.07
N PHE A 25 47.50 -0.11 11.26
CA PHE A 25 46.58 -0.81 10.38
C PHE A 25 45.52 -1.60 11.15
N VAL A 26 45.91 -2.31 12.22
CA VAL A 26 44.97 -2.99 13.11
C VAL A 26 44.04 -2.01 13.80
N PHE A 27 44.54 -0.85 14.23
CA PHE A 27 43.75 0.23 14.82
C PHE A 27 42.78 0.84 13.80
N LEU A 28 43.20 1.05 12.56
CA LEU A 28 42.38 1.56 11.45
C LEU A 28 41.28 0.58 11.06
N VAL A 29 41.59 -0.74 11.02
CA VAL A 29 40.61 -1.81 10.76
C VAL A 29 39.61 -1.94 11.90
N MET A 30 40.05 -1.82 13.17
CA MET A 30 39.15 -1.76 14.33
C MET A 30 38.23 -0.53 14.29
N PHE A 31 38.77 0.65 13.93
CA PHE A 31 37.96 1.87 13.79
C PHE A 31 37.00 1.82 12.59
N ALA A 32 37.42 1.23 11.46
CA ALA A 32 36.55 1.01 10.30
C ALA A 32 35.41 0.02 10.61
N GLY A 33 35.67 -0.97 11.48
CA GLY A 33 34.62 -1.87 11.98
C GLY A 33 33.58 -1.21 12.89
N LEU A 34 33.96 -0.15 13.59
CA LEU A 34 33.04 0.62 14.45
C LEU A 34 32.12 1.59 13.69
N THR A 35 32.49 1.97 12.47
CA THR A 35 31.67 2.88 11.65
C THR A 35 30.60 2.20 10.81
N TRP A 36 30.56 0.87 10.77
CA TRP A 36 29.58 0.05 10.04
C TRP A 36 28.59 -0.67 10.95
N ALA A 37 28.48 -0.30 12.20
CA ALA A 37 27.27 -0.59 12.95
C ALA A 37 26.15 0.24 12.33
N ALA A 38 25.56 -0.24 11.23
CA ALA A 38 24.24 0.23 10.77
C ALA A 38 23.38 0.26 12.03
N ASP A 39 22.74 1.42 12.29
CA ASP A 39 21.87 1.59 13.43
C ASP A 39 20.85 0.42 13.40
N GLY A 40 21.12 -0.61 14.20
CA GLY A 40 20.35 -1.86 14.24
C GLY A 40 18.95 -1.70 14.81
N ARG A 41 18.51 -0.43 15.01
CA ARG A 41 17.19 -0.11 15.54
C ARG A 41 16.09 -0.39 14.50
N PHE A 42 14.95 -0.81 14.99
CA PHE A 42 13.74 -0.92 14.19
C PHE A 42 13.31 0.47 13.72
N THR A 43 13.14 0.68 12.42
CA THR A 43 12.72 1.97 11.87
C THR A 43 11.24 1.95 11.53
N LEU A 44 10.46 2.75 12.27
CA LEU A 44 9.05 3.00 12.06
C LEU A 44 8.85 4.36 11.39
N VAL A 45 8.18 4.39 10.24
CA VAL A 45 7.71 5.63 9.64
C VAL A 45 6.22 5.82 9.90
N ILE A 46 5.88 6.95 10.49
CA ILE A 46 4.51 7.39 10.75
C ILE A 46 4.19 8.51 9.77
N ASP A 47 3.11 8.35 9.03
CA ASP A 47 2.68 9.29 8.01
C ASP A 47 1.33 9.92 8.38
N PRO A 48 1.30 11.10 9.00
CA PRO A 48 0.06 11.84 9.17
C PRO A 48 -0.45 12.32 7.81
N GLY A 49 -1.56 11.76 7.31
CA GLY A 49 -2.13 12.09 6.01
C GLY A 49 -2.47 13.58 5.87
N HIS A 50 -2.49 14.07 4.62
CA HIS A 50 -2.78 15.47 4.28
C HIS A 50 -1.78 16.50 4.89
N GLY A 51 -2.16 17.77 4.97
CA GLY A 51 -1.35 18.83 5.57
C GLY A 51 -1.18 20.07 4.69
N GLY A 52 -0.91 21.22 5.31
CA GLY A 52 -0.78 22.49 4.62
C GLY A 52 -2.07 22.89 3.91
N HIS A 53 -2.00 23.11 2.59
CA HIS A 53 -3.16 23.45 1.75
C HIS A 53 -4.08 22.26 1.47
N ASP A 54 -3.64 21.04 1.68
CA ASP A 54 -4.47 19.85 1.63
C ASP A 54 -5.11 19.60 2.98
N ALA A 55 -6.37 19.96 3.11
CA ALA A 55 -7.12 19.83 4.35
C ALA A 55 -7.57 18.38 4.63
N GLY A 56 -7.61 17.50 3.60
CA GLY A 56 -8.36 16.27 3.65
C GLY A 56 -9.86 16.52 3.75
N ALA A 57 -10.61 15.64 4.36
CA ALA A 57 -12.01 15.82 4.64
C ALA A 57 -12.24 16.94 5.67
N ILE A 58 -13.37 17.66 5.50
CA ILE A 58 -13.75 18.79 6.36
C ILE A 58 -14.95 18.36 7.18
N GLY A 59 -14.80 18.41 8.50
CA GLY A 59 -15.85 18.16 9.46
C GLY A 59 -16.62 19.44 9.84
N ALA A 60 -17.43 19.35 10.88
CA ALA A 60 -18.18 20.48 11.42
C ALA A 60 -17.31 21.41 12.29
N ILE A 61 -16.31 20.88 12.98
CA ILE A 61 -15.46 21.60 13.94
C ILE A 61 -13.96 21.45 13.67
N SER A 62 -13.55 20.58 12.74
CA SER A 62 -12.15 20.27 12.50
C SER A 62 -11.87 19.86 11.05
N LYS A 63 -10.60 19.65 10.73
CA LYS A 63 -10.14 19.14 9.44
C LYS A 63 -9.42 17.82 9.68
N GLU A 64 -9.52 16.93 8.72
CA GLU A 64 -8.87 15.62 8.76
C GLU A 64 -7.36 15.73 9.04
N LYS A 65 -6.66 16.63 8.34
CA LYS A 65 -5.22 16.85 8.53
C LYS A 65 -4.79 17.11 9.98
N ASP A 66 -5.66 17.76 10.77
CA ASP A 66 -5.40 18.14 12.16
C ASP A 66 -5.59 16.94 13.10
N ILE A 67 -6.66 16.16 12.89
CA ILE A 67 -6.92 14.92 13.62
C ILE A 67 -5.78 13.92 13.34
N ASN A 68 -5.44 13.72 12.07
CA ASN A 68 -4.37 12.81 11.66
C ASN A 68 -3.04 13.16 12.32
N LEU A 69 -2.67 14.45 12.33
CA LEU A 69 -1.43 14.92 12.94
C LEU A 69 -1.41 14.69 14.46
N ASN A 70 -2.49 15.05 15.16
CA ASN A 70 -2.58 14.93 16.61
C ASN A 70 -2.43 13.48 17.08
N ILE A 71 -3.18 12.55 16.44
CA ILE A 71 -3.14 11.12 16.82
C ILE A 71 -1.83 10.46 16.39
N ALA A 72 -1.31 10.77 15.20
CA ALA A 72 -0.04 10.23 14.72
C ALA A 72 1.14 10.67 15.63
N LEU A 73 1.18 11.93 16.05
CA LEU A 73 2.20 12.42 16.98
C LEU A 73 2.04 11.81 18.37
N ALA A 74 0.80 11.60 18.85
CA ALA A 74 0.55 10.92 20.11
C ALA A 74 1.03 9.46 20.07
N PHE A 75 0.73 8.73 18.98
CA PHE A 75 1.23 7.38 18.75
C PHE A 75 2.77 7.34 18.75
N GLY A 76 3.40 8.22 18.00
CA GLY A 76 4.87 8.26 17.95
C GLY A 76 5.50 8.59 19.31
N ARG A 77 4.92 9.51 20.11
CA ARG A 77 5.38 9.77 21.47
C ARG A 77 5.30 8.54 22.38
N TYR A 78 4.27 7.68 22.21
CA TYR A 78 4.22 6.40 22.92
C TYR A 78 5.40 5.50 22.55
N VAL A 79 5.74 5.42 21.27
CA VAL A 79 6.88 4.62 20.79
C VAL A 79 8.21 5.21 21.28
N GLU A 80 8.46 6.49 21.02
CA GLU A 80 9.71 7.19 21.40
C GLU A 80 10.01 7.07 22.90
N ARG A 81 8.98 7.14 23.73
CA ARG A 81 9.12 7.07 25.18
C ARG A 81 9.37 5.65 25.71
N ASN A 82 8.69 4.65 25.14
CA ASN A 82 8.67 3.31 25.70
C ASN A 82 9.60 2.32 24.96
N MET A 83 10.09 2.68 23.76
CA MET A 83 10.88 1.80 22.89
C MET A 83 12.10 2.53 22.34
N PRO A 84 13.17 2.74 23.14
CA PRO A 84 14.37 3.46 22.71
C PRO A 84 15.15 2.73 21.61
N ASP A 85 14.86 1.46 21.39
CA ASP A 85 15.38 0.61 20.31
C ASP A 85 14.63 0.81 18.98
N VAL A 86 13.67 1.74 18.93
CA VAL A 86 12.93 2.11 17.72
C VAL A 86 13.34 3.51 17.27
N ASN A 87 13.68 3.61 15.99
CA ASN A 87 13.88 4.88 15.29
C ASN A 87 12.53 5.33 14.69
N VAL A 88 11.92 6.39 15.22
CA VAL A 88 10.66 6.94 14.74
C VAL A 88 10.91 8.09 13.78
N ILE A 89 10.42 7.96 12.56
CA ILE A 89 10.47 9.00 11.52
C ILE A 89 9.04 9.39 11.18
N TYR A 90 8.79 10.68 11.05
CA TYR A 90 7.49 11.20 10.62
C TYR A 90 7.65 11.82 9.24
N THR A 91 6.66 11.64 8.37
CA THR A 91 6.63 12.37 7.09
C THR A 91 6.41 13.86 7.32
N ARG A 92 5.62 14.24 8.34
CA ARG A 92 5.47 15.60 8.84
C ARG A 92 5.24 15.61 10.36
N LYS A 93 5.68 16.67 11.01
CA LYS A 93 5.44 16.95 12.45
C LYS A 93 4.66 18.26 12.68
N SER A 94 4.27 18.93 11.62
CA SER A 94 3.54 20.20 11.62
C SER A 94 2.56 20.26 10.47
N ASP A 95 1.78 21.35 10.37
CA ASP A 95 0.83 21.55 9.29
C ASP A 95 1.53 22.01 8.00
N VAL A 96 2.19 21.05 7.33
CA VAL A 96 2.88 21.24 6.03
C VAL A 96 2.39 20.22 5.02
N PHE A 97 2.34 20.62 3.75
CA PHE A 97 2.01 19.72 2.65
C PHE A 97 3.21 18.88 2.24
N ILE A 98 3.04 17.58 2.16
CA ILE A 98 4.03 16.63 1.64
C ILE A 98 3.37 15.82 0.51
N PRO A 99 3.90 15.86 -0.72
CA PRO A 99 3.40 15.07 -1.85
C PRO A 99 3.40 13.56 -1.55
N LEU A 100 2.43 12.81 -2.12
CA LEU A 100 2.28 11.37 -1.83
C LEU A 100 3.56 10.57 -2.09
N HIS A 101 4.21 10.79 -3.24
CA HIS A 101 5.45 10.09 -3.58
C HIS A 101 6.57 10.38 -2.56
N GLN A 102 6.65 11.61 -2.04
CA GLN A 102 7.68 11.98 -1.05
C GLN A 102 7.46 11.29 0.30
N ARG A 103 6.21 11.01 0.69
CA ARG A 103 5.89 10.27 1.93
C ARG A 103 6.48 8.85 1.88
N ALA A 104 6.23 8.14 0.78
CA ALA A 104 6.81 6.82 0.54
C ALA A 104 8.35 6.89 0.39
N ASP A 105 8.87 7.91 -0.30
CA ASP A 105 10.30 8.14 -0.47
C ASP A 105 11.05 8.32 0.86
N ILE A 106 10.45 9.03 1.82
CA ILE A 106 11.01 9.18 3.18
C ILE A 106 11.20 7.80 3.82
N ALA A 107 10.19 6.94 3.74
CA ALA A 107 10.25 5.59 4.29
C ALA A 107 11.26 4.70 3.54
N ASN A 108 11.25 4.75 2.20
CA ASN A 108 12.14 3.95 1.37
C ASN A 108 13.63 4.34 1.56
N LYS A 109 13.93 5.65 1.59
CA LYS A 109 15.30 6.16 1.85
C LYS A 109 15.79 5.81 3.25
N ALA A 110 14.90 5.84 4.23
CA ALA A 110 15.20 5.42 5.59
C ALA A 110 15.35 3.90 5.74
N LYS A 111 15.05 3.12 4.69
CA LYS A 111 14.97 1.64 4.75
C LYS A 111 14.10 1.19 5.92
N ALA A 112 12.93 1.82 6.04
CA ALA A 112 12.03 1.57 7.15
C ALA A 112 11.58 0.09 7.21
N ASP A 113 11.43 -0.41 8.42
CA ASP A 113 10.88 -1.75 8.67
C ASP A 113 9.36 -1.76 8.60
N LEU A 114 8.74 -0.60 8.81
CA LEU A 114 7.30 -0.44 8.85
C LEU A 114 6.87 0.98 8.46
N PHE A 115 5.78 1.08 7.68
CA PHE A 115 5.14 2.34 7.32
C PHE A 115 3.66 2.32 7.75
N VAL A 116 3.25 3.33 8.52
CA VAL A 116 1.86 3.48 9.01
C VAL A 116 1.35 4.86 8.64
N SER A 117 0.40 4.90 7.69
CA SER A 117 -0.31 6.12 7.30
C SER A 117 -1.58 6.28 8.14
N VAL A 118 -1.87 7.51 8.57
CA VAL A 118 -2.97 7.82 9.50
C VAL A 118 -3.90 8.84 8.84
N HIS A 119 -5.15 8.45 8.65
CA HIS A 119 -6.22 9.19 7.99
C HIS A 119 -7.52 9.17 8.79
N THR A 120 -8.47 10.02 8.41
CA THR A 120 -9.81 10.08 9.00
C THR A 120 -10.85 10.11 7.91
N ASN A 121 -11.64 9.07 7.82
CA ASN A 121 -12.61 8.81 6.76
C ASN A 121 -13.74 9.85 6.70
N SER A 122 -14.43 9.89 5.57
CA SER A 122 -15.64 10.70 5.37
C SER A 122 -16.64 9.98 4.47
N VAL A 123 -17.90 10.33 4.56
CA VAL A 123 -18.95 9.87 3.67
C VAL A 123 -19.73 11.06 3.09
N ALA A 124 -20.36 10.84 1.93
CA ALA A 124 -21.18 11.85 1.29
C ALA A 124 -22.31 12.35 2.24
N SER A 125 -22.70 13.61 2.05
CA SER A 125 -23.79 14.25 2.82
C SER A 125 -25.04 13.37 2.85
N GLY A 126 -25.69 13.33 4.02
CA GLY A 126 -26.90 12.54 4.26
C GLY A 126 -26.65 11.07 4.67
N ARG A 127 -25.40 10.60 4.68
CA ARG A 127 -25.02 9.28 5.22
C ARG A 127 -24.42 9.45 6.62
N TYR A 128 -24.84 8.60 7.55
CA TYR A 128 -24.27 8.53 8.89
C TYR A 128 -23.56 7.20 9.07
N VAL A 129 -22.24 7.24 9.14
CA VAL A 129 -21.38 6.06 9.28
C VAL A 129 -20.38 6.32 10.40
N LYS A 130 -20.11 5.30 11.20
CA LYS A 130 -19.15 5.32 12.30
C LYS A 130 -18.25 4.09 12.26
N GLY A 131 -17.12 4.18 12.92
CA GLY A 131 -16.24 3.07 13.23
C GLY A 131 -14.86 3.17 12.62
N PHE A 132 -14.02 2.27 13.03
CA PHE A 132 -12.59 2.20 12.73
C PHE A 132 -12.32 1.18 11.63
N GLN A 133 -11.41 1.51 10.70
CA GLN A 133 -11.01 0.64 9.59
C GLN A 133 -9.50 0.69 9.39
N VAL A 134 -8.91 -0.41 8.93
CA VAL A 134 -7.52 -0.42 8.47
C VAL A 134 -7.44 -0.99 7.06
N TYR A 135 -6.66 -0.34 6.23
CA TYR A 135 -6.47 -0.71 4.83
C TYR A 135 -5.04 -1.20 4.57
N THR A 136 -4.92 -2.17 3.69
CA THR A 136 -3.65 -2.58 3.07
C THR A 136 -3.72 -2.44 1.56
N LEU A 137 -2.56 -2.40 0.90
CA LEU A 137 -2.50 -2.40 -0.55
C LEU A 137 -3.13 -3.69 -1.09
N GLY A 138 -3.94 -3.58 -2.12
CA GLY A 138 -4.52 -4.72 -2.82
C GLY A 138 -5.78 -4.39 -3.58
N MET A 139 -6.45 -5.43 -4.05
CA MET A 139 -7.69 -5.31 -4.80
C MET A 139 -8.85 -4.87 -3.89
N HIS A 140 -9.55 -3.83 -4.30
CA HIS A 140 -10.78 -3.43 -3.64
C HIS A 140 -11.91 -4.42 -4.00
N ARG A 141 -12.52 -5.04 -3.01
CA ARG A 141 -13.65 -5.97 -3.21
C ARG A 141 -15.01 -5.28 -3.17
N ALA A 142 -15.10 -4.10 -2.57
CA ALA A 142 -16.31 -3.31 -2.44
C ALA A 142 -16.13 -1.93 -3.08
N LYS A 143 -17.20 -1.39 -3.65
CA LYS A 143 -17.20 -0.05 -4.27
C LYS A 143 -16.78 1.03 -3.27
N ASP A 144 -17.26 0.96 -2.02
CA ASP A 144 -16.92 1.94 -0.98
C ASP A 144 -15.41 1.99 -0.71
N ASN A 145 -14.69 0.85 -0.79
CA ASN A 145 -13.23 0.83 -0.63
C ASN A 145 -12.50 1.52 -1.80
N LEU A 146 -13.02 1.41 -3.02
CA LEU A 146 -12.50 2.15 -4.17
C LEU A 146 -12.74 3.65 -4.01
N ASP A 147 -13.91 4.04 -3.51
CA ASP A 147 -14.26 5.45 -3.32
C ASP A 147 -13.34 6.11 -2.27
N VAL A 148 -12.98 5.38 -1.19
CA VAL A 148 -11.97 5.84 -0.23
C VAL A 148 -10.61 6.01 -0.92
N ALA A 149 -10.11 5.00 -1.63
CA ALA A 149 -8.82 5.10 -2.33
C ALA A 149 -8.78 6.23 -3.36
N LYS A 150 -9.88 6.46 -4.09
CA LYS A 150 -9.99 7.59 -5.02
C LYS A 150 -9.87 8.94 -4.32
N ARG A 151 -10.54 9.10 -3.19
CA ARG A 151 -10.48 10.33 -2.40
C ARG A 151 -9.05 10.59 -1.93
N GLU A 152 -8.41 9.60 -1.31
CA GLU A 152 -7.06 9.76 -0.77
C GLU A 152 -6.01 9.97 -1.89
N ASN A 153 -6.15 9.29 -3.02
CA ASN A 153 -5.25 9.48 -4.14
C ASN A 153 -5.49 10.78 -4.92
N SER A 154 -6.66 11.41 -4.77
CA SER A 154 -7.02 12.64 -5.52
C SER A 154 -6.08 13.81 -5.23
N VAL A 155 -5.41 13.80 -4.08
CA VAL A 155 -4.43 14.81 -3.67
C VAL A 155 -3.28 14.98 -4.67
N ILE A 156 -2.94 13.94 -5.46
CA ILE A 156 -1.91 14.06 -6.48
C ILE A 156 -2.20 15.14 -7.52
N SER A 157 -3.48 15.45 -7.76
CA SER A 157 -3.87 16.54 -8.67
C SER A 157 -3.43 17.93 -8.19
N MET A 158 -3.11 18.08 -6.91
CA MET A 158 -2.54 19.29 -6.32
C MET A 158 -1.01 19.37 -6.49
N GLU A 159 -0.38 18.28 -6.93
CA GLU A 159 1.08 18.16 -7.09
C GLU A 159 1.50 18.63 -8.49
N LYS A 160 2.55 19.45 -8.56
CA LYS A 160 3.11 19.90 -9.87
C LYS A 160 3.71 18.72 -10.63
N GLY A 161 3.28 18.52 -11.88
CA GLY A 161 3.81 17.46 -12.74
C GLY A 161 3.36 16.05 -12.35
N TYR A 162 2.27 15.91 -11.64
CA TYR A 162 1.77 14.61 -11.14
C TYR A 162 1.60 13.56 -12.25
N GLN A 163 1.16 13.96 -13.45
CA GLN A 163 0.99 13.03 -14.58
C GLN A 163 2.29 12.31 -14.96
N GLN A 164 3.42 13.01 -14.90
CA GLN A 164 4.73 12.43 -15.15
C GLN A 164 5.21 11.58 -13.97
N THR A 165 5.05 12.10 -12.74
CA THR A 165 5.45 11.44 -11.51
C THR A 165 4.73 10.10 -11.34
N TYR A 166 3.43 10.05 -11.60
CA TYR A 166 2.62 8.84 -11.44
C TYR A 166 2.31 8.11 -12.76
N GLN A 167 3.11 8.35 -13.81
CA GLN A 167 3.04 7.64 -15.09
C GLN A 167 1.64 7.62 -15.73
N GLY A 168 0.93 8.74 -15.66
CA GLY A 168 -0.41 8.90 -16.24
C GLY A 168 -1.54 8.25 -15.40
N PHE A 169 -1.27 7.86 -14.16
CA PHE A 169 -2.33 7.42 -13.24
C PHE A 169 -3.34 8.55 -13.02
N ASP A 170 -4.62 8.26 -13.31
CA ASP A 170 -5.73 9.14 -13.02
C ASP A 170 -6.45 8.67 -11.75
N PRO A 171 -6.41 9.43 -10.64
CA PRO A 171 -7.04 9.04 -9.38
C PRO A 171 -8.57 8.95 -9.47
N ASN A 172 -9.19 9.57 -10.48
CA ASN A 172 -10.64 9.57 -10.66
C ASN A 172 -11.13 8.42 -11.55
N SER A 173 -10.24 7.84 -12.37
CA SER A 173 -10.58 6.72 -13.26
C SER A 173 -10.51 5.38 -12.54
N SER A 174 -11.59 4.61 -12.57
CA SER A 174 -11.61 3.25 -12.03
C SER A 174 -10.63 2.31 -12.77
N GLU A 175 -10.36 2.60 -14.05
CA GLU A 175 -9.42 1.87 -14.89
C GLU A 175 -8.00 1.95 -14.36
N SER A 176 -7.60 3.09 -13.81
CA SER A 176 -6.28 3.28 -13.18
C SER A 176 -6.06 2.35 -11.99
N TYR A 177 -7.14 1.94 -11.30
CA TYR A 177 -7.05 1.06 -10.14
C TYR A 177 -6.95 -0.42 -10.48
N ILE A 178 -7.23 -0.83 -11.72
CA ILE A 178 -7.10 -2.23 -12.16
C ILE A 178 -5.66 -2.72 -11.99
N MET A 179 -4.67 -1.86 -12.16
CA MET A 179 -3.27 -2.22 -11.97
C MET A 179 -2.96 -2.71 -10.55
N PHE A 180 -3.67 -2.21 -9.52
CA PHE A 180 -3.47 -2.64 -8.14
C PHE A 180 -3.95 -4.07 -7.86
N GLU A 181 -4.85 -4.60 -8.71
CA GLU A 181 -5.35 -5.97 -8.60
C GLU A 181 -4.25 -7.01 -8.85
N PHE A 182 -3.23 -6.62 -9.62
CA PHE A 182 -2.14 -7.51 -10.05
C PHE A 182 -0.86 -7.34 -9.23
N MET A 183 -0.80 -6.36 -8.34
CA MET A 183 0.37 -6.14 -7.49
C MET A 183 0.38 -7.16 -6.34
N GLN A 184 1.10 -8.25 -6.51
CA GLN A 184 1.49 -9.11 -5.38
C GLN A 184 2.71 -8.48 -4.71
N ASN A 185 2.48 -7.84 -3.57
CA ASN A 185 3.54 -7.29 -2.75
C ASN A 185 4.10 -8.40 -1.84
N ALA A 186 5.43 -8.58 -1.84
CA ALA A 186 6.12 -9.50 -0.92
C ALA A 186 5.82 -9.21 0.56
N ASN A 187 5.38 -8.00 0.87
CA ASN A 187 5.04 -7.54 2.22
C ASN A 187 3.54 -7.69 2.56
N MET A 188 2.72 -8.21 1.62
CA MET A 188 1.26 -8.23 1.79
C MET A 188 0.81 -9.01 3.04
N GLU A 189 1.37 -10.18 3.28
CA GLU A 189 1.03 -11.01 4.45
C GLU A 189 1.30 -10.26 5.74
N ARG A 190 2.50 -9.66 5.87
CA ARG A 190 2.89 -8.88 7.05
C ARG A 190 2.06 -7.61 7.20
N SER A 191 1.69 -6.96 6.09
CA SER A 191 0.81 -5.79 6.08
C SER A 191 -0.60 -6.12 6.57
N VAL A 192 -1.18 -7.22 6.08
CA VAL A 192 -2.52 -7.69 6.52
C VAL A 192 -2.50 -8.08 7.99
N GLU A 193 -1.45 -8.71 8.47
CA GLU A 193 -1.33 -9.08 9.87
C GLU A 193 -1.19 -7.85 10.77
N LEU A 194 -0.35 -6.88 10.39
CA LEU A 194 -0.27 -5.57 11.05
C LEU A 194 -1.65 -4.92 11.14
N ALA A 195 -2.35 -4.84 10.01
CA ALA A 195 -3.67 -4.23 9.93
C ALA A 195 -4.68 -4.89 10.87
N ARG A 196 -4.66 -6.23 10.98
CA ARG A 196 -5.51 -6.97 11.93
C ARG A 196 -5.14 -6.69 13.38
N MET A 197 -3.84 -6.61 13.70
CA MET A 197 -3.39 -6.26 15.05
C MET A 197 -3.85 -4.86 15.43
N ILE A 198 -3.72 -3.87 14.53
CA ILE A 198 -4.18 -2.50 14.75
C ILE A 198 -5.71 -2.46 14.90
N GLN A 199 -6.45 -3.12 14.00
CA GLN A 199 -7.92 -3.17 14.05
C GLN A 199 -8.39 -3.67 15.42
N ASN A 200 -7.88 -4.82 15.84
CA ASN A 200 -8.27 -5.44 17.11
C ASN A 200 -7.89 -4.61 18.34
N ALA A 201 -6.66 -4.10 18.37
CA ALA A 201 -6.14 -3.34 19.51
C ALA A 201 -6.85 -1.99 19.68
N VAL A 202 -7.11 -1.28 18.60
CA VAL A 202 -7.81 0.02 18.64
C VAL A 202 -9.28 -0.17 18.99
N CYS A 203 -9.97 -1.11 18.36
CA CYS A 203 -11.38 -1.38 18.69
C CYS A 203 -11.55 -1.76 20.16
N SER A 204 -10.63 -2.55 20.71
CA SER A 204 -10.65 -2.94 22.13
C SER A 204 -10.30 -1.78 23.07
N SER A 205 -9.24 -1.01 22.79
CA SER A 205 -8.73 0.02 23.73
C SER A 205 -9.52 1.32 23.69
N ALA A 206 -10.03 1.70 22.51
CA ALA A 206 -10.74 2.95 22.27
C ALA A 206 -12.26 2.77 22.11
N GLY A 207 -12.79 1.55 22.31
CA GLY A 207 -14.21 1.25 22.19
C GLY A 207 -14.79 1.55 20.81
N ARG A 208 -13.97 1.42 19.73
CA ARG A 208 -14.43 1.75 18.37
C ARG A 208 -15.25 0.62 17.76
N ILE A 209 -16.23 0.99 16.95
CA ILE A 209 -16.97 0.02 16.15
C ILE A 209 -16.01 -0.59 15.12
N ASP A 210 -15.90 -1.91 15.12
CA ASP A 210 -15.07 -2.64 14.17
C ASP A 210 -15.71 -2.66 12.77
N LYS A 211 -15.09 -1.99 11.81
CA LYS A 211 -15.49 -1.99 10.41
C LYS A 211 -14.63 -2.92 9.56
N GLY A 212 -13.63 -3.56 10.15
CA GLY A 212 -12.78 -4.57 9.54
C GLY A 212 -11.54 -4.06 8.84
N VAL A 213 -10.75 -5.04 8.36
CA VAL A 213 -9.56 -4.81 7.54
C VAL A 213 -9.92 -4.98 6.08
N HIS A 214 -9.53 -4.02 5.25
CA HIS A 214 -9.85 -3.95 3.84
C HIS A 214 -8.60 -3.85 2.97
N GLN A 215 -8.79 -3.99 1.67
CA GLN A 215 -7.76 -3.75 0.66
C GLN A 215 -8.25 -2.70 -0.34
N ALA A 216 -7.36 -1.80 -0.74
CA ALA A 216 -7.63 -0.85 -1.80
C ALA A 216 -6.32 -0.31 -2.43
N GLY A 217 -6.46 0.38 -3.55
CA GLY A 217 -5.35 0.87 -4.35
C GLY A 217 -4.80 2.22 -3.87
N PHE A 218 -4.27 2.31 -2.67
CA PHE A 218 -3.63 3.52 -2.17
C PHE A 218 -2.24 3.71 -2.76
N LEU A 219 -2.00 4.85 -3.41
CA LEU A 219 -0.71 5.18 -4.02
C LEU A 219 0.43 5.22 -3.00
N VAL A 220 0.21 5.80 -1.83
CA VAL A 220 1.23 5.86 -0.78
C VAL A 220 1.70 4.48 -0.33
N LEU A 221 0.80 3.49 -0.29
CA LEU A 221 1.15 2.10 0.03
C LEU A 221 1.80 1.37 -1.16
N ARG A 222 1.42 1.73 -2.39
CA ARG A 222 2.02 1.17 -3.60
C ARG A 222 3.50 1.52 -3.72
N GLU A 223 3.83 2.76 -3.42
CA GLU A 223 5.20 3.28 -3.52
C GLU A 223 6.08 2.87 -2.32
N SER A 224 5.51 2.24 -1.28
CA SER A 224 6.24 1.81 -0.08
C SER A 224 6.83 0.40 -0.25
N TYR A 225 8.14 0.23 0.07
CA TYR A 225 8.87 -1.03 -0.15
C TYR A 225 8.94 -1.92 1.09
N MET A 226 8.25 -1.58 2.16
CA MET A 226 8.16 -2.32 3.42
C MET A 226 6.70 -2.70 3.73
N PRO A 227 6.44 -3.54 4.75
CA PRO A 227 5.10 -3.74 5.28
C PRO A 227 4.45 -2.40 5.62
N SER A 228 3.20 -2.20 5.17
CA SER A 228 2.54 -0.90 5.26
C SER A 228 1.03 -1.04 5.40
N CYS A 229 0.42 -0.07 6.09
CA CYS A 229 -1.04 0.05 6.18
C CYS A 229 -1.47 1.51 6.24
N LEU A 230 -2.73 1.75 5.93
CA LEU A 230 -3.41 3.03 6.09
C LEU A 230 -4.57 2.84 7.08
N ILE A 231 -4.58 3.66 8.11
CA ILE A 231 -5.58 3.65 9.17
C ILE A 231 -6.62 4.73 8.86
N GLU A 232 -7.89 4.37 8.95
CA GLU A 232 -9.02 5.29 8.98
C GLU A 232 -9.58 5.34 10.40
N LEU A 233 -9.24 6.40 11.12
CA LEU A 233 -9.48 6.57 12.55
C LEU A 233 -10.97 6.57 12.94
N GLY A 234 -11.83 7.00 12.03
CA GLY A 234 -13.27 7.15 12.20
C GLY A 234 -13.83 7.99 11.05
N PHE A 235 -15.05 8.46 11.18
CA PHE A 235 -15.70 9.24 10.14
C PHE A 235 -15.92 10.68 10.60
N ILE A 236 -15.14 11.64 10.09
CA ILE A 236 -15.23 13.06 10.45
C ILE A 236 -16.61 13.68 10.16
N THR A 237 -17.38 13.06 9.26
CA THR A 237 -18.76 13.47 8.92
C THR A 237 -19.81 13.06 9.97
N ALA A 238 -19.44 12.26 10.96
CA ALA A 238 -20.29 11.93 12.11
C ALA A 238 -19.86 12.79 13.31
N ALA A 239 -20.74 13.69 13.75
CA ALA A 239 -20.40 14.74 14.74
C ALA A 239 -19.80 14.18 16.04
N ASP A 240 -20.34 13.08 16.56
CA ASP A 240 -19.86 12.44 17.77
C ASP A 240 -18.51 11.71 17.57
N GLU A 241 -18.22 11.21 16.36
CA GLU A 241 -16.89 10.70 16.03
C GLU A 241 -15.87 11.81 15.91
N GLU A 242 -16.26 12.91 15.25
CA GLU A 242 -15.42 14.09 15.13
C GLU A 242 -15.07 14.67 16.50
N GLU A 243 -16.07 14.81 17.39
CA GLU A 243 -15.86 15.27 18.76
C GLU A 243 -14.90 14.33 19.52
N TYR A 244 -15.14 13.02 19.45
CA TYR A 244 -14.29 12.02 20.10
C TYR A 244 -12.85 12.06 19.59
N LEU A 245 -12.63 12.11 18.26
CA LEU A 245 -11.30 12.13 17.67
C LEU A 245 -10.52 13.42 17.98
N ASN A 246 -11.21 14.50 18.33
CA ASN A 246 -10.63 15.76 18.78
C ASN A 246 -10.47 15.86 20.30
N SER A 247 -11.06 14.94 21.08
CA SER A 247 -10.94 14.97 22.54
C SER A 247 -9.57 14.43 22.98
N PRO A 248 -9.01 14.93 24.10
CA PRO A 248 -7.77 14.38 24.65
C PRO A 248 -7.85 12.88 24.95
N GLU A 249 -9.00 12.41 25.44
CA GLU A 249 -9.27 11.02 25.76
C GLU A 249 -9.31 10.16 24.50
N GLY A 250 -9.96 10.64 23.44
CA GLY A 250 -10.03 9.95 22.16
C GLY A 250 -8.65 9.86 21.50
N ILE A 251 -7.90 10.95 21.47
CA ILE A 251 -6.53 10.98 20.93
C ILE A 251 -5.63 9.98 21.68
N ASP A 252 -5.69 9.97 23.02
CA ASP A 252 -4.88 9.07 23.85
C ASP A 252 -5.27 7.59 23.61
N ALA A 253 -6.55 7.28 23.66
CA ALA A 253 -7.05 5.91 23.48
C ALA A 253 -6.72 5.33 22.10
N MET A 254 -6.90 6.14 21.03
CA MET A 254 -6.55 5.76 19.66
C MET A 254 -5.05 5.53 19.51
N ALA A 255 -4.24 6.49 19.94
CA ALA A 255 -2.78 6.40 19.89
C ALA A 255 -2.24 5.20 20.67
N LYS A 256 -2.77 4.94 21.86
CA LYS A 256 -2.41 3.79 22.71
C LYS A 256 -2.80 2.46 22.05
N GLY A 257 -3.96 2.39 21.41
CA GLY A 257 -4.39 1.21 20.65
C GLY A 257 -3.43 0.90 19.50
N ILE A 258 -3.05 1.90 18.71
CA ILE A 258 -2.08 1.76 17.61
C ILE A 258 -0.71 1.33 18.16
N TYR A 259 -0.26 1.95 19.26
CA TYR A 259 0.99 1.60 19.92
C TYR A 259 1.01 0.14 20.40
N ASN A 260 -0.05 -0.33 21.04
CA ASN A 260 -0.14 -1.72 21.52
C ASN A 260 -0.03 -2.72 20.37
N ALA A 261 -0.67 -2.43 19.24
CA ALA A 261 -0.56 -3.25 18.04
C ALA A 261 0.87 -3.23 17.45
N PHE A 262 1.50 -2.07 17.43
CA PHE A 262 2.89 -1.94 16.98
C PHE A 262 3.84 -2.77 17.83
N VAL A 263 3.70 -2.74 19.16
CA VAL A 263 4.49 -3.58 20.09
C VAL A 263 4.33 -5.06 19.77
N GLN A 264 3.09 -5.52 19.56
CA GLN A 264 2.83 -6.92 19.20
C GLN A 264 3.48 -7.28 17.86
N TYR A 265 3.35 -6.42 16.87
CA TYR A 265 3.93 -6.63 15.55
C TYR A 265 5.46 -6.68 15.61
N LYS A 266 6.09 -5.69 16.25
CA LYS A 266 7.56 -5.65 16.43
C LYS A 266 8.07 -6.89 17.15
N ASN A 267 7.44 -7.29 18.25
CA ASN A 267 7.85 -8.48 19.00
C ASN A 267 7.75 -9.77 18.18
N LYS A 268 6.83 -9.83 17.21
CA LYS A 268 6.68 -11.00 16.34
C LYS A 268 7.70 -11.04 15.20
N TYR A 269 8.02 -9.88 14.61
CA TYR A 269 8.75 -9.81 13.35
C TYR A 269 10.17 -9.23 13.44
N ASP A 270 10.50 -8.53 14.53
CA ASP A 270 11.85 -8.03 14.75
C ASP A 270 12.72 -9.15 15.35
N THR A 271 13.57 -9.71 14.51
CA THR A 271 14.51 -10.79 14.91
C THR A 271 15.85 -10.26 15.40
N ARG A 272 16.04 -8.94 15.45
CA ARG A 272 17.26 -8.32 15.95
C ARG A 272 17.40 -8.60 17.45
N ILE A 273 18.64 -8.83 17.89
CA ILE A 273 18.94 -9.04 19.33
C ILE A 273 18.70 -7.71 20.04
N VAL A 274 17.62 -7.61 20.79
CA VAL A 274 17.34 -6.47 21.64
C VAL A 274 17.84 -6.78 23.04
N VAL A 275 18.69 -5.90 23.59
CA VAL A 275 19.02 -5.95 25.02
C VAL A 275 17.73 -5.76 25.81
N PRO A 276 17.39 -6.63 26.79
CA PRO A 276 16.12 -6.56 27.48
C PRO A 276 15.89 -5.15 28.07
N TYR A 277 14.95 -4.42 27.50
CA TYR A 277 14.51 -3.14 27.99
C TYR A 277 13.41 -3.37 29.05
N ARG A 278 13.55 -2.82 30.24
CA ARG A 278 12.49 -2.76 31.21
C ARG A 278 11.62 -1.55 30.88
N PRO A 279 10.33 -1.70 30.53
CA PRO A 279 9.45 -0.56 30.31
C PRO A 279 9.40 0.30 31.57
N VAL A 280 9.61 1.58 31.43
CA VAL A 280 9.32 2.53 32.51
C VAL A 280 7.82 2.59 32.68
N GLU A 281 7.35 2.47 33.95
CA GLU A 281 5.93 2.46 34.29
C GLU A 281 5.13 3.55 33.56
N ASN A 282 3.92 3.17 33.12
CA ASN A 282 2.94 3.97 32.37
C ASN A 282 2.55 5.27 33.10
N LYS A 283 3.42 6.29 33.08
CA LYS A 283 2.97 7.67 33.39
C LYS A 283 2.12 8.16 32.22
N LYS A 284 0.91 8.63 32.51
CA LYS A 284 0.04 9.27 31.52
C LYS A 284 0.85 10.25 30.66
N ILE A 285 0.80 10.09 29.36
CA ILE A 285 1.41 11.05 28.43
C ILE A 285 0.50 12.28 28.43
N VAL A 286 1.06 13.43 28.76
CA VAL A 286 0.33 14.69 28.57
C VAL A 286 0.26 14.94 27.07
N ILE A 287 -0.95 14.91 26.53
CA ILE A 287 -1.20 15.15 25.12
C ILE A 287 -1.54 16.62 24.97
N ASP A 288 -0.50 17.42 24.69
CA ASP A 288 -0.72 18.79 24.24
C ASP A 288 -1.16 18.74 22.78
N ARG A 289 -2.31 19.32 22.47
CA ARG A 289 -2.75 19.48 21.09
C ARG A 289 -1.73 20.33 20.36
N VAL A 290 -1.17 19.79 19.28
CA VAL A 290 -0.19 20.52 18.45
C VAL A 290 -0.88 21.62 17.63
N ILE A 291 -2.16 21.38 17.28
CA ILE A 291 -3.01 22.34 16.58
C ILE A 291 -4.26 22.57 17.42
N PRO A 292 -4.47 23.80 17.94
CA PRO A 292 -5.73 24.15 18.58
C PRO A 292 -6.87 24.04 17.55
N THR A 293 -7.94 23.35 17.89
CA THR A 293 -9.18 23.40 17.09
C THR A 293 -9.75 24.81 17.21
N ALA A 294 -9.48 25.67 16.23
CA ALA A 294 -10.24 26.90 16.10
C ALA A 294 -11.68 26.53 15.69
N PRO A 295 -12.70 27.18 16.28
CA PRO A 295 -14.08 26.99 15.82
C PRO A 295 -14.14 27.28 14.33
N VAL A 296 -14.60 26.31 13.54
CA VAL A 296 -14.96 26.56 12.15
C VAL A 296 -16.17 27.47 12.20
N ASP A 297 -16.10 28.65 11.59
CA ASP A 297 -17.23 29.55 11.47
C ASP A 297 -18.44 28.76 10.94
N LYS A 298 -19.51 28.73 11.72
CA LYS A 298 -20.72 27.99 11.35
C LYS A 298 -21.18 28.48 9.98
N PRO A 299 -21.46 27.58 9.04
CA PRO A 299 -22.05 27.99 7.77
C PRO A 299 -23.34 28.73 8.04
N ARG A 300 -23.43 29.94 7.51
CA ARG A 300 -24.66 30.76 7.54
C ARG A 300 -25.76 29.94 6.90
N THR A 301 -26.80 29.62 7.66
CA THR A 301 -27.99 28.90 7.20
C THR A 301 -28.61 29.66 6.04
N VAL A 302 -28.45 29.19 4.83
CA VAL A 302 -29.21 29.69 3.68
C VAL A 302 -30.55 29.02 3.77
N VAL A 303 -31.55 29.82 4.13
CA VAL A 303 -32.98 29.42 4.08
C VAL A 303 -33.35 29.28 2.62
N THR A 304 -33.39 28.05 2.13
CA THR A 304 -33.90 27.73 0.80
C THR A 304 -35.39 27.53 0.93
N THR A 305 -36.13 28.50 0.41
CA THR A 305 -37.60 28.43 0.28
C THR A 305 -37.96 27.33 -0.72
N GLU A 306 -38.50 26.22 -0.23
CA GLU A 306 -39.02 25.14 -1.07
C GLU A 306 -40.21 25.65 -1.90
N ARG A 307 -40.01 25.67 -3.20
CA ARG A 307 -41.09 25.81 -4.18
C ARG A 307 -41.48 24.40 -4.65
N ARG A 308 -42.52 23.87 -4.04
CA ARG A 308 -43.16 22.62 -4.44
C ARG A 308 -43.78 22.79 -5.83
N GLN A 309 -43.21 22.13 -6.84
CA GLN A 309 -43.88 21.89 -8.12
C GLN A 309 -44.26 20.42 -8.21
N THR A 310 -45.55 20.18 -8.14
CA THR A 310 -46.21 18.92 -8.50
C THR A 310 -46.19 18.78 -10.01
N VAL A 311 -45.50 17.74 -10.51
CA VAL A 311 -45.62 17.33 -11.91
C VAL A 311 -46.34 15.99 -11.97
N SER A 312 -47.54 16.05 -12.56
CA SER A 312 -48.35 14.89 -12.92
C SER A 312 -47.69 14.10 -14.06
N GLN A 313 -47.49 12.81 -13.85
CA GLN A 313 -47.04 11.88 -14.90
C GLN A 313 -48.25 11.37 -15.69
N THR A 314 -48.28 11.65 -16.97
CA THR A 314 -49.06 10.89 -17.96
C THR A 314 -48.10 10.27 -18.96
N GLU A 315 -47.93 8.99 -18.87
CA GLU A 315 -47.15 8.21 -19.84
C GLU A 315 -47.90 8.06 -21.18
N LYS A 316 -47.23 8.43 -22.26
CA LYS A 316 -47.57 7.99 -23.64
C LYS A 316 -46.41 7.17 -24.21
N PRO A 317 -46.65 6.08 -24.95
CA PRO A 317 -45.61 5.22 -25.45
C PRO A 317 -44.75 5.92 -26.52
N ARG A 318 -43.45 5.99 -26.26
CA ARG A 318 -42.48 6.68 -27.11
C ARG A 318 -41.99 5.73 -28.22
N ARG A 319 -42.30 6.08 -29.46
CA ARG A 319 -41.77 5.47 -30.68
C ARG A 319 -40.23 5.58 -30.66
N MET A 320 -39.50 4.45 -30.77
CA MET A 320 -38.04 4.40 -30.79
C MET A 320 -37.46 5.36 -31.82
N SER A 321 -36.50 6.20 -31.42
CA SER A 321 -35.86 7.18 -32.29
C SER A 321 -34.85 6.48 -33.23
N LYS A 322 -34.67 7.03 -34.44
CA LYS A 322 -33.65 6.57 -35.42
C LYS A 322 -32.24 6.46 -34.86
N VAL A 323 -31.96 7.20 -33.76
CA VAL A 323 -30.67 7.18 -33.06
C VAL A 323 -30.47 5.89 -32.26
N GLU A 324 -31.54 5.32 -31.68
CA GLU A 324 -31.46 4.03 -30.96
C GLU A 324 -31.28 2.84 -31.92
N GLU A 325 -31.92 2.91 -33.10
CA GLU A 325 -31.75 1.91 -34.13
C GLU A 325 -30.34 1.96 -34.75
N ALA A 326 -29.77 3.15 -34.95
CA ALA A 326 -28.38 3.33 -35.35
C ALA A 326 -27.39 2.82 -34.28
N LYS A 327 -27.65 3.09 -32.99
CA LYS A 327 -26.84 2.53 -31.88
C LYS A 327 -26.87 1.02 -31.84
N LYS A 328 -28.03 0.40 -32.12
CA LYS A 328 -28.20 -1.06 -32.16
C LYS A 328 -27.43 -1.69 -33.34
N ARG A 329 -27.43 -1.05 -34.53
CA ARG A 329 -26.65 -1.48 -35.71
C ARG A 329 -25.14 -1.31 -35.51
N ILE A 330 -24.68 -0.23 -34.86
CA ILE A 330 -23.28 0.00 -34.51
C ILE A 330 -22.84 -1.02 -33.43
N SER A 331 -23.69 -1.35 -32.48
CA SER A 331 -23.39 -2.33 -31.44
C SER A 331 -23.26 -3.75 -32.01
N ALA A 332 -24.05 -4.10 -33.03
CA ALA A 332 -23.94 -5.38 -33.73
C ALA A 332 -22.66 -5.48 -34.56
N ALA A 333 -22.31 -4.43 -35.32
CA ALA A 333 -21.09 -4.41 -36.13
C ALA A 333 -19.79 -4.39 -35.28
N ILE A 334 -19.86 -3.90 -34.04
CA ILE A 334 -18.72 -3.92 -33.08
C ILE A 334 -18.50 -5.33 -32.53
N LYS A 335 -19.55 -6.15 -32.43
CA LYS A 335 -19.46 -7.50 -31.91
C LYS A 335 -18.63 -8.44 -32.80
N ASP A 336 -18.63 -8.19 -34.11
CA ASP A 336 -17.86 -8.98 -35.11
C ASP A 336 -16.35 -8.58 -35.17
N LEU A 337 -15.97 -7.48 -34.49
CA LEU A 337 -14.58 -6.99 -34.40
C LEU A 337 -13.90 -7.32 -33.07
N LEU A 338 -14.59 -7.97 -32.16
CA LEU A 338 -14.02 -8.40 -30.88
C LEU A 338 -13.39 -9.78 -31.02
N PRO A 339 -12.24 -10.07 -30.41
CA PRO A 339 -11.75 -11.43 -30.32
C PRO A 339 -12.82 -12.28 -29.62
N THR A 340 -13.12 -13.45 -30.16
CA THR A 340 -14.00 -14.40 -29.49
C THR A 340 -13.33 -14.84 -28.20
N CYS A 341 -13.85 -14.37 -27.06
CA CYS A 341 -13.45 -14.90 -25.78
C CYS A 341 -14.15 -16.23 -25.60
N ASP A 342 -13.38 -17.30 -25.47
CA ASP A 342 -13.90 -18.63 -25.24
C ASP A 342 -14.37 -18.75 -23.79
N ASP A 343 -15.65 -19.04 -23.57
CA ASP A 343 -16.19 -19.35 -22.23
C ASP A 343 -15.72 -20.74 -21.75
N ARG A 344 -15.05 -21.49 -22.61
CA ARG A 344 -14.48 -22.80 -22.27
C ARG A 344 -13.04 -22.61 -21.81
N ALA A 345 -12.82 -22.64 -20.50
CA ALA A 345 -11.52 -22.88 -19.97
C ALA A 345 -10.92 -24.16 -20.60
N THR A 346 -9.78 -24.00 -21.28
CA THR A 346 -8.82 -25.01 -21.74
C THR A 346 -9.31 -26.50 -21.72
N ALA A 347 -9.05 -27.22 -22.79
CA ALA A 347 -9.36 -28.67 -22.93
C ALA A 347 -9.10 -29.43 -21.62
N GLN A 348 -10.01 -30.35 -21.28
CA GLN A 348 -9.84 -31.30 -20.17
C GLN A 348 -8.52 -32.06 -20.35
N THR A 349 -7.52 -31.67 -19.55
CA THR A 349 -6.22 -32.33 -19.52
C THR A 349 -5.96 -32.83 -18.11
N SER A 350 -5.67 -34.11 -17.97
CA SER A 350 -5.34 -34.75 -16.68
C SER A 350 -4.07 -34.22 -16.03
N VAL A 351 -3.32 -33.35 -16.73
CA VAL A 351 -2.08 -32.70 -16.25
C VAL A 351 -2.27 -31.18 -16.22
N PRO A 352 -1.61 -30.48 -15.30
CA PRO A 352 -1.64 -29.02 -15.25
C PRO A 352 -1.16 -28.36 -16.54
N VAL A 353 -1.90 -27.37 -17.02
CA VAL A 353 -1.53 -26.49 -18.13
C VAL A 353 -1.22 -25.11 -17.58
N PHE A 354 -0.04 -24.61 -17.90
CA PHE A 354 0.41 -23.26 -17.49
C PHE A 354 0.20 -22.28 -18.63
N LYS A 355 -0.28 -21.06 -18.31
CA LYS A 355 -0.41 -19.93 -19.23
C LYS A 355 0.19 -18.68 -18.58
N ILE A 356 0.48 -17.64 -19.37
CA ILE A 356 0.97 -16.36 -18.88
C ILE A 356 -0.17 -15.37 -19.00
N GLN A 357 -0.73 -14.94 -17.88
CA GLN A 357 -1.69 -13.85 -17.87
C GLN A 357 -0.95 -12.53 -18.01
N VAL A 358 -1.28 -11.77 -19.05
CA VAL A 358 -0.64 -10.48 -19.37
C VAL A 358 -1.53 -9.31 -18.93
N MET A 359 -2.84 -9.55 -18.82
CA MET A 359 -3.80 -8.50 -18.49
C MET A 359 -5.15 -9.10 -18.08
N ALA A 360 -5.96 -8.30 -17.38
CA ALA A 360 -7.39 -8.52 -17.20
C ALA A 360 -8.16 -7.20 -17.38
N SER A 361 -9.42 -7.27 -17.79
CA SER A 361 -10.28 -6.11 -18.01
C SER A 361 -11.74 -6.47 -17.70
N ASN A 362 -12.51 -5.52 -17.19
CA ASN A 362 -13.96 -5.67 -17.02
C ASN A 362 -14.75 -5.42 -18.32
N LYS A 363 -14.04 -4.95 -19.37
CA LYS A 363 -14.59 -4.78 -20.71
C LYS A 363 -13.77 -5.61 -21.69
N GLN A 364 -14.44 -6.23 -22.65
CA GLN A 364 -13.76 -6.95 -23.72
C GLN A 364 -12.95 -5.97 -24.58
N LEU A 365 -11.64 -6.22 -24.69
CA LEU A 365 -10.74 -5.42 -25.53
C LEU A 365 -10.80 -5.93 -26.97
N ARG A 366 -10.72 -4.98 -27.92
CA ARG A 366 -10.70 -5.31 -29.35
C ARG A 366 -9.38 -5.97 -29.75
N ALA A 367 -9.42 -6.86 -30.73
CA ALA A 367 -8.23 -7.34 -31.41
C ALA A 367 -7.43 -6.12 -31.94
N GLY A 368 -6.12 -6.10 -31.71
CA GLY A 368 -5.28 -4.96 -32.05
C GLY A 368 -5.33 -3.77 -31.08
N SER A 369 -5.91 -3.93 -29.89
CA SER A 369 -5.85 -2.92 -28.83
C SER A 369 -4.40 -2.48 -28.60
N PRO A 370 -4.10 -1.18 -28.45
CA PRO A 370 -2.77 -0.67 -28.13
C PRO A 370 -2.20 -1.29 -26.84
N LEU A 371 -3.07 -1.74 -25.93
CA LEU A 371 -2.72 -2.45 -24.69
C LEU A 371 -2.04 -3.80 -24.94
N PHE A 372 -2.26 -4.40 -26.11
CA PHE A 372 -1.61 -5.65 -26.52
C PHE A 372 -0.21 -5.43 -27.10
N ARG A 373 0.26 -4.17 -27.21
CA ARG A 373 1.59 -3.80 -27.70
C ARG A 373 1.96 -4.44 -29.04
N GLY A 374 0.99 -4.52 -29.96
CA GLY A 374 1.16 -5.11 -31.29
C GLY A 374 1.14 -6.63 -31.35
N ARG A 375 0.89 -7.31 -30.23
CA ARG A 375 0.76 -8.80 -30.22
C ARG A 375 -0.59 -9.25 -30.72
N THR A 376 -0.57 -10.35 -31.48
CA THR A 376 -1.75 -11.01 -32.03
C THR A 376 -2.00 -12.40 -31.44
N ASP A 377 -1.05 -12.92 -30.64
CA ASP A 377 -1.06 -14.24 -30.00
C ASP A 377 -1.60 -14.17 -28.57
N ILE A 378 -2.61 -13.33 -28.35
CA ILE A 378 -3.24 -13.15 -27.04
C ILE A 378 -4.60 -13.85 -27.05
N ASP A 379 -4.74 -14.87 -26.20
CA ASP A 379 -6.00 -15.53 -25.92
C ASP A 379 -6.84 -14.70 -24.95
N CYS A 380 -8.16 -14.76 -25.08
CA CYS A 380 -9.11 -14.16 -24.16
C CYS A 380 -9.99 -15.23 -23.54
N THR A 381 -10.15 -15.18 -22.22
CA THR A 381 -11.08 -16.04 -21.47
C THR A 381 -11.92 -15.16 -20.55
N GLN A 382 -13.23 -15.39 -20.50
CA GLN A 382 -14.11 -14.70 -19.56
C GLN A 382 -14.22 -15.54 -18.27
N GLU A 383 -13.90 -14.94 -17.14
CA GLU A 383 -14.11 -15.53 -15.82
C GLU A 383 -14.92 -14.55 -14.95
N GLY A 384 -16.19 -14.88 -14.74
CA GLY A 384 -17.12 -13.98 -14.06
C GLY A 384 -17.31 -12.67 -14.84
N ASN A 385 -17.09 -11.55 -14.19
CA ASN A 385 -17.23 -10.22 -14.79
C ASN A 385 -15.94 -9.71 -15.47
N TYR A 386 -14.91 -10.55 -15.61
CA TYR A 386 -13.61 -10.13 -16.14
C TYR A 386 -13.22 -10.93 -17.37
N TYR A 387 -12.59 -10.22 -18.32
CA TYR A 387 -11.91 -10.77 -19.49
C TYR A 387 -10.43 -10.88 -19.15
N LYS A 388 -9.88 -12.10 -19.18
CA LYS A 388 -8.47 -12.38 -18.92
C LYS A 388 -7.75 -12.64 -20.22
N TYR A 389 -6.63 -11.98 -20.40
CA TYR A 389 -5.82 -12.07 -21.61
C TYR A 389 -4.54 -12.81 -21.29
N THR A 390 -4.29 -13.89 -22.02
CA THR A 390 -3.17 -14.80 -21.77
C THR A 390 -2.33 -15.01 -23.03
N VAL A 391 -1.04 -15.28 -22.82
CA VAL A 391 -0.08 -15.62 -23.87
C VAL A 391 0.56 -16.96 -23.55
N GLY A 392 0.68 -17.82 -24.55
CA GLY A 392 1.30 -19.13 -24.43
C GLY A 392 0.49 -20.13 -23.60
N SER A 393 0.70 -21.40 -23.87
CA SER A 393 0.09 -22.51 -23.15
C SER A 393 1.03 -23.72 -23.22
N SER A 394 1.40 -24.30 -22.06
CA SER A 394 2.24 -25.48 -22.02
C SER A 394 2.04 -26.27 -20.72
N THR A 395 2.20 -27.59 -20.80
CA THR A 395 2.26 -28.46 -19.63
C THR A 395 3.64 -28.43 -18.96
N ASN A 396 4.62 -27.79 -19.60
CA ASN A 396 5.99 -27.63 -19.08
C ASN A 396 6.16 -26.25 -18.44
N TYR A 397 6.19 -26.23 -17.11
CA TYR A 397 6.38 -24.99 -16.35
C TYR A 397 7.65 -24.22 -16.75
N ASN A 398 8.78 -24.92 -16.98
CA ASN A 398 10.05 -24.26 -17.31
C ASN A 398 10.00 -23.51 -18.66
N GLU A 399 9.19 -23.99 -19.60
CA GLU A 399 8.97 -23.35 -20.88
C GLU A 399 8.19 -22.05 -20.70
N ILE A 400 7.09 -22.10 -19.96
CA ILE A 400 6.24 -20.93 -19.67
C ILE A 400 7.03 -19.91 -18.84
N ALA A 401 7.86 -20.32 -17.89
CA ALA A 401 8.69 -19.41 -17.09
C ALA A 401 9.71 -18.66 -17.98
N ARG A 402 10.35 -19.35 -18.94
CA ARG A 402 11.24 -18.69 -19.91
C ARG A 402 10.48 -17.71 -20.82
N MET A 403 9.33 -18.13 -21.33
CA MET A 403 8.48 -17.28 -22.17
C MET A 403 8.05 -16.02 -21.41
N ARG A 404 7.65 -16.15 -20.13
CA ARG A 404 7.31 -15.01 -19.29
C ARG A 404 8.48 -14.03 -19.14
N ASN A 405 9.69 -14.53 -18.92
CA ASN A 405 10.86 -13.65 -18.77
C ASN A 405 11.10 -12.80 -20.02
N ASN A 406 10.86 -13.36 -21.21
CA ASN A 406 10.94 -12.59 -22.47
C ASN A 406 9.82 -11.56 -22.59
N LEU A 407 8.64 -11.85 -22.02
CA LEU A 407 7.47 -10.95 -22.06
C LEU A 407 7.57 -9.81 -21.04
N LEU A 408 8.44 -9.87 -20.03
CA LEU A 408 8.55 -8.84 -18.99
C LEU A 408 8.89 -7.45 -19.52
N LYS A 409 9.55 -7.34 -20.69
CA LYS A 409 9.84 -6.04 -21.33
C LYS A 409 8.55 -5.34 -21.78
N ASP A 410 7.61 -6.10 -22.31
CA ASP A 410 6.35 -5.58 -22.85
C ASP A 410 5.22 -5.62 -21.80
N PHE A 411 5.22 -6.64 -20.95
CA PHE A 411 4.23 -6.87 -19.90
C PHE A 411 4.92 -7.15 -18.56
N PRO A 412 5.47 -6.12 -17.90
CA PRO A 412 6.23 -6.30 -16.65
C PRO A 412 5.42 -6.92 -15.52
N GLN A 413 4.10 -6.81 -15.57
CA GLN A 413 3.19 -7.36 -14.57
C GLN A 413 2.62 -8.75 -14.93
N SER A 414 3.11 -9.38 -16.02
CA SER A 414 2.65 -10.70 -16.40
C SER A 414 3.02 -11.76 -15.36
N PHE A 415 2.12 -12.71 -15.12
CA PHE A 415 2.34 -13.81 -14.18
C PHE A 415 1.80 -15.13 -14.74
N ILE A 416 2.32 -16.24 -14.20
CA ILE A 416 1.92 -17.58 -14.61
C ILE A 416 0.67 -17.97 -13.85
N ILE A 417 -0.28 -18.55 -14.58
CA ILE A 417 -1.49 -19.17 -14.05
C ILE A 417 -1.54 -20.63 -14.48
N ALA A 418 -2.29 -21.43 -13.76
CA ALA A 418 -2.42 -22.85 -14.06
C ALA A 418 -3.89 -23.27 -14.09
N TYR A 419 -4.18 -24.20 -15.01
CA TYR A 419 -5.48 -24.84 -15.15
C TYR A 419 -5.30 -26.35 -15.15
N LYS A 420 -6.29 -27.06 -14.61
CA LYS A 420 -6.42 -28.52 -14.71
C LYS A 420 -7.89 -28.87 -14.88
N ASP A 421 -8.20 -29.77 -15.81
CA ASP A 421 -9.56 -30.20 -16.11
C ASP A 421 -10.55 -29.03 -16.36
N GLY A 422 -10.05 -27.98 -17.04
CA GLY A 422 -10.82 -26.78 -17.34
C GLY A 422 -10.98 -25.80 -16.18
N SER A 423 -10.52 -26.13 -14.96
CA SER A 423 -10.63 -25.29 -13.77
C SER A 423 -9.30 -24.67 -13.38
N ARG A 424 -9.34 -23.45 -12.88
CA ARG A 424 -8.15 -22.80 -12.34
C ARG A 424 -7.66 -23.50 -11.09
N MET A 425 -6.34 -23.73 -10.99
CA MET A 425 -5.72 -24.31 -9.82
C MET A 425 -4.60 -23.43 -9.28
N ASP A 426 -4.20 -23.68 -8.03
CA ASP A 426 -3.05 -22.99 -7.42
C ASP A 426 -1.76 -23.34 -8.19
N VAL A 427 -0.96 -22.31 -8.50
CA VAL A 427 0.26 -22.44 -9.32
C VAL A 427 1.32 -23.30 -8.63
N ASN A 428 1.46 -23.19 -7.30
CA ASN A 428 2.44 -23.97 -6.55
C ASN A 428 2.05 -25.46 -6.50
N GLN A 429 0.76 -25.73 -6.39
CA GLN A 429 0.21 -27.07 -6.48
C GLN A 429 0.45 -27.67 -7.90
N ALA A 430 0.22 -26.87 -8.95
CA ALA A 430 0.49 -27.26 -10.33
C ALA A 430 1.98 -27.55 -10.58
N ILE A 431 2.87 -26.71 -10.06
CA ILE A 431 4.35 -26.92 -10.14
C ILE A 431 4.74 -28.20 -9.40
N SER A 432 4.17 -28.44 -8.23
CA SER A 432 4.45 -29.67 -7.45
C SER A 432 4.04 -30.92 -8.19
N GLU A 433 2.91 -30.88 -8.90
CA GLU A 433 2.42 -31.96 -9.73
C GLU A 433 3.28 -32.15 -11.00
N PHE A 434 3.67 -31.06 -11.66
CA PHE A 434 4.60 -31.09 -12.79
C PHE A 434 5.94 -31.74 -12.40
N LEU A 435 6.50 -31.38 -11.25
CA LEU A 435 7.78 -31.95 -10.77
C LEU A 435 7.66 -33.44 -10.43
N ARG A 436 6.53 -33.87 -9.84
CA ARG A 436 6.24 -35.30 -9.60
C ARG A 436 6.15 -36.07 -10.90
N ASN A 437 5.40 -35.55 -11.87
CA ASN A 437 5.23 -36.19 -13.18
C ASN A 437 6.56 -36.26 -13.98
N LYS A 438 7.49 -35.33 -13.75
CA LYS A 438 8.83 -35.33 -14.36
C LYS A 438 9.78 -36.36 -13.74
N LYS A 439 9.60 -36.70 -12.45
CA LYS A 439 10.40 -37.73 -11.76
C LYS A 439 9.96 -39.15 -12.14
N ASN A 440 8.74 -39.30 -12.60
CA ASN A 440 8.14 -40.61 -12.95
C ASN A 440 8.25 -40.93 -14.46
N LYS A 441 8.94 -40.10 -15.23
CA LYS A 441 9.37 -40.33 -16.62
C LYS A 441 10.88 -40.46 -16.68
#